data_c0849d0638190ae3853c0c6ad4250000
#
_entry.id   c0849d0638190ae3853c0c6ad4250000
#
_cell.length_a   1.000
_cell.length_b   1.000
_cell.length_c   1.000
_cell.angle_alpha   90.00
_cell.angle_beta   90.00
_cell.angle_gamma   90.00
#
_symmetry.space_group_name_H-M   'P 1'
#
loop_
_entity.id
_entity.type
_entity.pdbx_description
1 polymer ?
#
loop_
_entity_poly.entity_id
_entity_poly.type
_entity_poly.pdbx_seq_one_letter_code
_entity_poly.pdbx_strand_id
1 'polypeptide(L)'
;MTRWAAFAGITLAVLSLLLVLARLSQSAVTAAPVAPEDRRRLDGLDDGAGHLEAPTAPAPKRTPAEATLGPGPEPTTAALLANVAVSHGLLAALLLGGIWLADVPASALGITSAPLSTGLPAVAVGVAVGTAIALANTLAAGLAEALGTDPSERLRELLAPESPGGWALLLVVVLPVIAGFEELLFRAALVGGFAAGFGVSPWLLAVPSSVAFAAGHGAQGRLGVLVTGLLGFALAAAFVLTDSLLVVVVAHYAVNAVEFVAVEGLELRPFG
;
A
#
# COMPACT_ATOMS: atom_id res chain seq x y z
N MET A 1 -5.10 21.94 26.26
CA MET A 1 -5.23 20.52 26.69
C MET A 1 -5.54 19.66 25.48
N THR A 2 -4.78 18.60 25.26
CA THR A 2 -4.98 17.69 24.12
C THR A 2 -6.37 17.07 24.13
N ARG A 3 -7.05 17.13 22.98
CA ARG A 3 -8.42 16.62 22.81
C ARG A 3 -8.37 15.19 22.25
N TRP A 4 -7.94 14.23 23.08
CA TRP A 4 -7.69 12.85 22.66
C TRP A 4 -8.89 12.14 22.02
N ALA A 5 -10.11 12.39 22.52
CA ALA A 5 -11.32 11.81 21.93
C ALA A 5 -11.59 12.36 20.50
N ALA A 6 -11.38 13.67 20.28
CA ALA A 6 -11.50 14.26 18.94
C ALA A 6 -10.42 13.73 18.00
N PHE A 7 -9.17 13.63 18.47
CA PHE A 7 -8.08 13.01 17.73
C PHE A 7 -8.41 11.58 17.30
N ALA A 8 -8.87 10.75 18.24
CA ALA A 8 -9.25 9.37 17.93
C ALA A 8 -10.38 9.30 16.91
N GLY A 9 -11.42 10.13 17.05
CA GLY A 9 -12.52 10.19 16.10
C GLY A 9 -12.06 10.54 14.67
N ILE A 10 -11.19 11.56 14.54
CA ILE A 10 -10.65 11.97 13.23
C ILE A 10 -9.76 10.87 12.66
N THR A 11 -8.86 10.29 13.46
CA THR A 11 -7.97 9.20 13.01
C THR A 11 -8.76 8.01 12.50
N LEU A 12 -9.80 7.58 13.23
CA LEU A 12 -10.66 6.47 12.80
C LEU A 12 -11.51 6.81 11.57
N ALA A 13 -11.94 8.07 11.43
CA ALA A 13 -12.65 8.53 10.23
C ALA A 13 -11.72 8.50 9.00
N VAL A 14 -10.48 8.98 9.12
CA VAL A 14 -9.48 8.89 8.04
C VAL A 14 -9.15 7.45 7.69
N LEU A 15 -8.97 6.57 8.68
CA LEU A 15 -8.77 5.14 8.46
C LEU A 15 -9.96 4.51 7.71
N SER A 16 -11.18 4.80 8.16
CA SER A 16 -12.39 4.27 7.52
C SER A 16 -12.51 4.74 6.07
N LEU A 17 -12.22 6.02 5.80
CA LEU A 17 -12.24 6.58 4.46
C LEU A 17 -11.17 5.91 3.57
N LEU A 18 -9.95 5.72 4.07
CA LEU A 18 -8.88 4.99 3.36
C LEU A 18 -9.33 3.58 2.99
N LEU A 19 -9.88 2.81 3.95
CA LEU A 19 -10.32 1.43 3.70
C LEU A 19 -11.48 1.34 2.72
N VAL A 20 -12.42 2.30 2.74
CA VAL A 20 -13.51 2.39 1.77
C VAL A 20 -12.95 2.68 0.38
N LEU A 21 -12.07 3.68 0.24
CA LEU A 21 -11.45 4.02 -1.04
C LEU A 21 -10.63 2.86 -1.59
N ALA A 22 -9.86 2.16 -0.75
CA ALA A 22 -9.10 0.98 -1.14
C ALA A 22 -10.03 -0.12 -1.68
N ARG A 23 -11.15 -0.40 -1.02
CA ARG A 23 -12.13 -1.39 -1.49
C ARG A 23 -12.80 -1.00 -2.81
N LEU A 24 -13.17 0.27 -2.98
CA LEU A 24 -13.74 0.77 -4.22
C LEU A 24 -12.75 0.66 -5.38
N SER A 25 -11.48 0.99 -5.16
CA SER A 25 -10.41 0.84 -6.13
C SER A 25 -10.20 -0.62 -6.54
N GLN A 26 -10.20 -1.54 -5.57
CA GLN A 26 -10.09 -2.99 -5.82
C GLN A 26 -11.23 -3.50 -6.71
N SER A 27 -12.47 -3.11 -6.40
CA SER A 27 -13.64 -3.53 -7.19
C SER A 27 -13.59 -3.00 -8.63
N ALA A 28 -13.04 -1.80 -8.85
CA ALA A 28 -12.88 -1.23 -10.18
C ALA A 28 -11.81 -1.99 -11.00
N VAL A 29 -10.70 -2.39 -10.37
CA VAL A 29 -9.63 -3.18 -11.03
C VAL A 29 -10.11 -4.59 -11.38
N THR A 30 -10.88 -5.25 -10.50
CA THR A 30 -11.41 -6.60 -10.75
C THR A 30 -12.57 -6.62 -11.75
N ALA A 31 -13.31 -5.53 -11.90
CA ALA A 31 -14.40 -5.39 -12.86
C ALA A 31 -13.93 -4.99 -14.26
N ALA A 32 -12.66 -4.62 -14.45
CA ALA A 32 -12.11 -4.29 -15.76
C ALA A 32 -12.18 -5.51 -16.70
N PRO A 33 -12.72 -5.39 -17.94
CA PRO A 33 -12.80 -6.49 -18.87
C PRO A 33 -11.40 -7.03 -19.19
N VAL A 34 -11.25 -8.36 -19.16
CA VAL A 34 -10.02 -9.03 -19.61
C VAL A 34 -9.77 -8.63 -21.07
N ALA A 35 -8.56 -8.13 -21.38
CA ALA A 35 -8.21 -7.70 -22.71
C ALA A 35 -8.45 -8.82 -23.74
N PRO A 36 -8.86 -8.49 -24.99
CA PRO A 36 -9.16 -9.50 -26.01
C PRO A 36 -7.99 -10.45 -26.32
N GLU A 37 -6.78 -10.02 -26.10
CA GLU A 37 -5.53 -10.80 -26.27
C GLU A 37 -5.35 -11.85 -25.18
N ASP A 38 -5.68 -11.53 -23.93
CA ASP A 38 -5.63 -12.47 -22.81
C ASP A 38 -6.75 -13.52 -22.91
N ARG A 39 -7.92 -13.14 -23.45
CA ARG A 39 -8.97 -14.13 -23.78
C ARG A 39 -8.51 -15.15 -24.80
N ARG A 40 -7.79 -14.74 -25.85
CA ARG A 40 -7.23 -15.68 -26.85
C ARG A 40 -6.18 -16.61 -26.26
N ARG A 41 -5.40 -16.17 -25.26
CA ARG A 41 -4.48 -17.03 -24.53
C ARG A 41 -5.19 -18.07 -23.67
N LEU A 42 -6.28 -17.67 -23.00
CA LEU A 42 -7.09 -18.58 -22.17
C LEU A 42 -7.87 -19.58 -23.06
N ASP A 43 -8.44 -19.12 -24.17
CA ASP A 43 -9.12 -19.99 -25.15
C ASP A 43 -8.15 -20.99 -25.80
N GLY A 44 -6.88 -20.61 -26.04
CA GLY A 44 -5.86 -21.50 -26.58
C GLY A 44 -5.30 -22.55 -25.60
N LEU A 45 -5.57 -22.41 -24.30
CA LEU A 45 -5.22 -23.43 -23.29
C LEU A 45 -6.31 -24.50 -23.13
N ASP A 46 -7.55 -24.23 -23.59
CA ASP A 46 -8.70 -25.13 -23.50
C ASP A 46 -8.83 -26.08 -24.70
N ASP A 47 -8.11 -25.82 -25.79
CA ASP A 47 -8.11 -26.68 -26.99
C ASP A 47 -7.39 -28.05 -26.81
N GLY A 48 -6.86 -28.31 -25.60
CA GLY A 48 -6.22 -29.58 -25.23
C GLY A 48 -7.10 -30.61 -24.50
N ALA A 49 -8.29 -30.25 -24.04
CA ALA A 49 -9.20 -31.13 -23.32
C ALA A 49 -10.48 -31.33 -24.16
N GLY A 50 -10.67 -32.55 -24.65
CA GLY A 50 -11.72 -32.97 -25.59
C GLY A 50 -13.13 -32.44 -25.27
N HIS A 51 -13.79 -32.04 -26.33
CA HIS A 51 -15.16 -31.55 -26.42
C HIS A 51 -16.18 -32.30 -25.54
N LEU A 52 -16.73 -31.57 -24.56
CA LEU A 52 -18.09 -31.75 -24.09
C LEU A 52 -18.81 -30.41 -24.34
N GLU A 53 -19.61 -30.33 -25.41
CA GLU A 53 -20.46 -29.18 -25.68
C GLU A 53 -21.46 -29.00 -24.53
N ALA A 54 -21.20 -28.01 -23.65
CA ALA A 54 -22.21 -27.47 -22.77
C ALA A 54 -23.08 -26.46 -23.56
N PRO A 55 -24.41 -26.43 -23.39
CA PRO A 55 -25.26 -25.48 -24.10
C PRO A 55 -24.89 -24.07 -23.74
N THR A 56 -24.42 -23.29 -24.73
CA THR A 56 -24.09 -21.89 -24.61
C THR A 56 -25.32 -21.09 -24.21
N ALA A 57 -25.34 -20.61 -22.96
CA ALA A 57 -26.29 -19.58 -22.58
C ALA A 57 -26.08 -18.34 -23.46
N PRO A 58 -27.15 -17.71 -24.01
CA PRO A 58 -26.99 -16.52 -24.82
C PRO A 58 -26.33 -15.41 -24.01
N ALA A 59 -25.29 -14.78 -24.56
CA ALA A 59 -24.61 -13.66 -23.94
C ALA A 59 -25.62 -12.58 -23.55
N PRO A 60 -25.52 -11.97 -22.37
CA PRO A 60 -26.43 -10.92 -21.93
C PRO A 60 -26.43 -9.79 -22.97
N LYS A 61 -27.62 -9.44 -23.48
CA LYS A 61 -27.78 -8.33 -24.44
C LYS A 61 -27.43 -7.04 -23.71
N ARG A 62 -26.36 -6.37 -24.16
CA ARG A 62 -26.00 -5.02 -23.68
C ARG A 62 -27.18 -4.09 -23.95
N THR A 63 -27.50 -3.25 -22.97
CA THR A 63 -28.51 -2.20 -23.15
C THR A 63 -27.99 -1.15 -24.16
N PRO A 64 -28.88 -0.46 -24.91
CA PRO A 64 -28.47 0.58 -25.84
C PRO A 64 -27.63 1.71 -25.18
N ALA A 65 -27.80 1.94 -23.88
CA ALA A 65 -27.01 2.92 -23.09
C ALA A 65 -25.57 2.42 -22.84
N GLU A 66 -25.34 1.11 -22.67
CA GLU A 66 -24.02 0.52 -22.50
C GLU A 66 -23.25 0.42 -23.85
N ALA A 67 -23.98 0.40 -24.96
CA ALA A 67 -23.39 0.36 -26.30
C ALA A 67 -22.91 1.75 -26.78
N THR A 68 -23.40 2.86 -26.17
CA THR A 68 -23.01 4.23 -26.52
C THR A 68 -21.85 4.78 -25.69
N LEU A 69 -21.56 4.16 -24.54
CA LEU A 69 -20.35 4.44 -23.78
C LEU A 69 -19.32 3.37 -24.15
N GLY A 70 -18.56 3.61 -25.19
CA GLY A 70 -17.33 2.84 -25.47
C GLY A 70 -16.43 2.86 -24.23
N PRO A 71 -15.53 1.87 -24.04
CA PRO A 71 -14.56 1.93 -22.95
C PRO A 71 -13.86 3.29 -23.03
N GLY A 72 -13.95 4.05 -21.93
CA GLY A 72 -13.20 5.31 -21.82
C GLY A 72 -11.70 5.04 -22.01
N PRO A 73 -10.91 6.04 -22.37
CA PRO A 73 -9.47 5.87 -22.54
C PRO A 73 -8.90 5.29 -21.23
N GLU A 74 -8.08 4.25 -21.35
CA GLU A 74 -7.40 3.67 -20.19
C GLU A 74 -6.55 4.73 -19.51
N PRO A 75 -6.57 4.80 -18.16
CA PRO A 75 -5.79 5.79 -17.44
C PRO A 75 -4.30 5.57 -17.69
N THR A 76 -3.57 6.62 -18.03
CA THR A 76 -2.12 6.57 -18.19
C THR A 76 -1.45 6.31 -16.82
N THR A 77 -0.28 5.69 -16.80
CA THR A 77 0.54 5.50 -15.58
C THR A 77 0.73 6.82 -14.82
N ALA A 78 0.98 7.94 -15.54
CA ALA A 78 1.09 9.24 -14.92
C ALA A 78 -0.20 9.69 -14.20
N ALA A 79 -1.37 9.41 -14.77
CA ALA A 79 -2.66 9.70 -14.15
C ALA A 79 -2.90 8.84 -12.90
N LEU A 80 -2.51 7.55 -12.94
CA LEU A 80 -2.59 6.65 -11.78
C LEU A 80 -1.66 7.13 -10.65
N LEU A 81 -0.41 7.47 -10.96
CA LEU A 81 0.55 8.00 -10.00
C LEU A 81 0.05 9.31 -9.38
N ALA A 82 -0.47 10.23 -10.19
CA ALA A 82 -1.04 11.49 -9.71
C ALA A 82 -2.25 11.24 -8.80
N ASN A 83 -3.14 10.31 -9.16
CA ASN A 83 -4.30 9.96 -8.34
C ASN A 83 -3.87 9.41 -6.96
N VAL A 84 -2.87 8.53 -6.93
CA VAL A 84 -2.32 7.99 -5.68
C VAL A 84 -1.72 9.11 -4.83
N ALA A 85 -0.86 9.95 -5.40
CA ALA A 85 -0.24 11.06 -4.67
C ALA A 85 -1.27 12.05 -4.12
N VAL A 86 -2.28 12.43 -4.92
CA VAL A 86 -3.33 13.37 -4.50
C VAL A 86 -4.21 12.76 -3.42
N SER A 87 -4.67 11.53 -3.57
CA SER A 87 -5.53 10.88 -2.57
C SER A 87 -4.83 10.70 -1.23
N HIS A 88 -3.59 10.19 -1.20
CA HIS A 88 -2.80 10.06 0.02
C HIS A 88 -2.43 11.42 0.61
N GLY A 89 -2.10 12.41 -0.23
CA GLY A 89 -1.82 13.77 0.20
C GLY A 89 -3.02 14.45 0.86
N LEU A 90 -4.23 14.28 0.33
CA LEU A 90 -5.46 14.79 0.94
C LEU A 90 -5.78 14.11 2.27
N LEU A 91 -5.64 12.80 2.35
CA LEU A 91 -5.83 12.06 3.60
C LEU A 91 -4.78 12.45 4.65
N ALA A 92 -3.51 12.65 4.24
CA ALA A 92 -2.46 13.18 5.10
C ALA A 92 -2.81 14.59 5.63
N ALA A 93 -3.29 15.48 4.76
CA ALA A 93 -3.70 16.82 5.14
C ALA A 93 -4.87 16.82 6.14
N LEU A 94 -5.86 15.93 5.94
CA LEU A 94 -6.97 15.75 6.90
C LEU A 94 -6.46 15.26 8.25
N LEU A 95 -5.58 14.28 8.28
CA LEU A 95 -5.01 13.74 9.51
C LEU A 95 -4.14 14.77 10.24
N LEU A 96 -3.27 15.47 9.53
CA LEU A 96 -2.44 16.56 10.07
C LEU A 96 -3.31 17.70 10.61
N GLY A 97 -4.36 18.08 9.90
CA GLY A 97 -5.35 19.03 10.38
C GLY A 97 -6.02 18.57 11.68
N GLY A 98 -6.38 17.30 11.79
CA GLY A 98 -6.93 16.69 12.99
C GLY A 98 -5.95 16.68 14.16
N ILE A 99 -4.69 16.32 13.92
CA ILE A 99 -3.58 16.36 14.89
C ILE A 99 -3.41 17.78 15.43
N TRP A 100 -3.36 18.77 14.56
CA TRP A 100 -3.23 20.18 14.90
C TRP A 100 -4.45 20.69 15.70
N LEU A 101 -5.66 20.43 15.19
CA LEU A 101 -6.90 20.84 15.88
C LEU A 101 -7.07 20.20 17.25
N ALA A 102 -6.56 18.99 17.46
CA ALA A 102 -6.65 18.27 18.73
C ALA A 102 -5.51 18.61 19.72
N ASP A 103 -4.57 19.49 19.34
CA ASP A 103 -3.37 19.84 20.11
C ASP A 103 -2.54 18.60 20.51
N VAL A 104 -2.37 17.63 19.57
CA VAL A 104 -1.57 16.42 19.84
C VAL A 104 -0.08 16.78 19.86
N PRO A 105 0.65 16.47 20.93
CA PRO A 105 2.07 16.78 21.00
C PRO A 105 2.86 15.92 20.01
N ALA A 106 3.84 16.53 19.32
CA ALA A 106 4.68 15.83 18.35
C ALA A 106 5.40 14.61 18.93
N SER A 107 5.75 14.65 20.22
CA SER A 107 6.36 13.53 20.94
C SER A 107 5.45 12.29 21.02
N ALA A 108 4.13 12.46 21.07
CA ALA A 108 3.19 11.34 21.01
C ALA A 108 3.14 10.65 19.62
N LEU A 109 3.71 11.30 18.61
CA LEU A 109 3.76 10.82 17.24
C LEU A 109 5.17 10.33 16.86
N GLY A 110 6.08 10.15 17.82
CA GLY A 110 7.45 9.74 17.56
C GLY A 110 8.31 10.84 16.92
N ILE A 111 7.99 12.12 17.17
CA ILE A 111 8.74 13.27 16.66
C ILE A 111 9.31 14.04 17.84
N THR A 112 10.62 13.87 18.10
CA THR A 112 11.34 14.55 19.17
C THR A 112 12.66 15.14 18.63
N SER A 113 13.36 15.92 19.43
CA SER A 113 14.68 16.44 19.07
C SER A 113 15.83 15.43 19.24
N ALA A 114 15.53 14.20 19.66
CA ALA A 114 16.54 13.15 19.79
C ALA A 114 17.10 12.74 18.42
N PRO A 115 18.44 12.51 18.28
CA PRO A 115 19.04 12.16 17.00
C PRO A 115 18.44 10.89 16.35
N LEU A 116 18.01 9.92 17.15
CA LEU A 116 17.31 8.70 16.68
C LEU A 116 15.85 8.95 16.32
N SER A 117 15.28 10.11 16.66
CA SER A 117 13.90 10.45 16.25
C SER A 117 13.85 11.23 14.95
N THR A 118 14.72 12.24 14.75
CA THR A 118 14.64 13.18 13.62
C THR A 118 15.98 13.47 12.93
N GLY A 119 17.10 12.91 13.42
CA GLY A 119 18.43 13.15 12.89
C GLY A 119 18.87 12.16 11.81
N LEU A 120 20.08 12.35 11.28
CA LEU A 120 20.73 11.41 10.35
C LEU A 120 20.83 9.97 10.87
N PRO A 121 21.05 9.71 12.19
CA PRO A 121 21.00 8.35 12.71
C PRO A 121 19.63 7.68 12.51
N ALA A 122 18.51 8.43 12.60
CA ALA A 122 17.18 7.90 12.30
C ALA A 122 17.05 7.46 10.84
N VAL A 123 17.59 8.27 9.91
CA VAL A 123 17.63 7.90 8.48
C VAL A 123 18.47 6.64 8.27
N ALA A 124 19.64 6.52 8.88
CA ALA A 124 20.49 5.34 8.74
C ALA A 124 19.81 4.07 9.28
N VAL A 125 19.16 4.16 10.45
CA VAL A 125 18.36 3.05 11.01
C VAL A 125 17.20 2.71 10.10
N GLY A 126 16.48 3.71 9.58
CA GLY A 126 15.36 3.51 8.65
C GLY A 126 15.80 2.77 7.38
N VAL A 127 16.90 3.18 6.77
CA VAL A 127 17.49 2.49 5.60
C VAL A 127 17.86 1.05 5.95
N ALA A 128 18.52 0.82 7.08
CA ALA A 128 18.91 -0.54 7.49
C ALA A 128 17.69 -1.44 7.72
N VAL A 129 16.67 -0.94 8.44
CA VAL A 129 15.42 -1.67 8.69
C VAL A 129 14.69 -1.94 7.37
N GLY A 130 14.54 -0.93 6.51
CA GLY A 130 13.86 -1.07 5.22
C GLY A 130 14.56 -2.06 4.30
N THR A 131 15.90 -2.01 4.23
CA THR A 131 16.68 -2.99 3.46
C THR A 131 16.51 -4.40 3.99
N ALA A 132 16.54 -4.60 5.31
CA ALA A 132 16.34 -5.91 5.92
C ALA A 132 14.95 -6.48 5.61
N ILE A 133 13.91 -5.63 5.66
CA ILE A 133 12.54 -6.03 5.31
C ILE A 133 12.43 -6.33 3.80
N ALA A 134 13.02 -5.51 2.92
CA ALA A 134 13.02 -5.75 1.48
C ALA A 134 13.68 -7.09 1.13
N LEU A 135 14.80 -7.42 1.75
CA LEU A 135 15.45 -8.72 1.59
C LEU A 135 14.55 -9.88 2.09
N ALA A 136 13.89 -9.70 3.23
CA ALA A 136 12.95 -10.71 3.74
C ALA A 136 11.76 -10.91 2.80
N ASN A 137 11.20 -9.83 2.23
CA ASN A 137 10.13 -9.90 1.23
C ASN A 137 10.59 -10.63 -0.04
N THR A 138 11.79 -10.34 -0.54
CA THR A 138 12.36 -11.02 -1.71
C THR A 138 12.51 -12.52 -1.47
N LEU A 139 13.01 -12.92 -0.30
CA LEU A 139 13.12 -14.34 0.08
C LEU A 139 11.75 -14.99 0.21
N ALA A 140 10.77 -14.30 0.80
CA ALA A 140 9.41 -14.80 0.94
C ALA A 140 8.72 -14.97 -0.42
N ALA A 141 8.92 -14.05 -1.37
CA ALA A 141 8.41 -14.14 -2.73
C ALA A 141 9.02 -15.35 -3.47
N GLY A 142 10.33 -15.54 -3.41
CA GLY A 142 10.98 -16.70 -4.02
C GLY A 142 10.52 -18.03 -3.42
N LEU A 143 10.27 -18.10 -2.11
CA LEU A 143 9.72 -19.30 -1.48
C LEU A 143 8.26 -19.54 -1.93
N ALA A 144 7.46 -18.50 -2.06
CA ALA A 144 6.09 -18.60 -2.55
C ALA A 144 6.04 -19.13 -3.98
N GLU A 145 6.91 -18.64 -4.86
CA GLU A 145 7.06 -19.12 -6.23
C GLU A 145 7.50 -20.61 -6.27
N ALA A 146 8.49 -21.00 -5.46
CA ALA A 146 8.92 -22.38 -5.35
C ALA A 146 7.81 -23.34 -4.85
N LEU A 147 6.80 -22.80 -4.14
CA LEU A 147 5.60 -23.53 -3.69
C LEU A 147 4.43 -23.45 -4.70
N GLY A 148 4.66 -22.88 -5.88
CA GLY A 148 3.65 -22.78 -6.95
C GLY A 148 2.57 -21.72 -6.68
N THR A 149 2.85 -20.71 -5.86
CA THR A 149 1.96 -19.58 -5.62
C THR A 149 2.50 -18.36 -6.33
N ASP A 150 1.66 -17.72 -7.18
CA ASP A 150 2.02 -16.50 -7.88
C ASP A 150 1.44 -15.29 -7.12
N PRO A 151 2.28 -14.45 -6.48
CA PRO A 151 1.80 -13.23 -5.86
C PRO A 151 1.31 -12.26 -6.95
N SER A 152 0.09 -11.72 -6.79
CA SER A 152 -0.47 -10.74 -7.73
C SER A 152 0.35 -9.44 -7.70
N GLU A 153 1.20 -9.26 -8.71
CA GLU A 153 2.04 -8.07 -8.91
C GLU A 153 1.39 -6.99 -9.78
N ARG A 154 0.19 -7.28 -10.30
CA ARG A 154 -0.53 -6.45 -11.29
C ARG A 154 -0.61 -4.96 -10.94
N LEU A 155 -0.81 -4.62 -9.66
CA LEU A 155 -0.89 -3.21 -9.26
C LEU A 155 0.46 -2.51 -9.38
N ARG A 156 1.56 -3.19 -9.04
CA ARG A 156 2.92 -2.66 -9.18
C ARG A 156 3.25 -2.46 -10.65
N GLU A 157 2.96 -3.44 -11.51
CA GLU A 157 3.16 -3.34 -12.96
C GLU A 157 2.40 -2.15 -13.57
N LEU A 158 1.14 -1.92 -13.17
CA LEU A 158 0.35 -0.78 -13.63
C LEU A 158 0.91 0.58 -13.22
N LEU A 159 1.64 0.64 -12.10
CA LEU A 159 2.27 1.85 -11.58
C LEU A 159 3.72 2.01 -12.04
N ALA A 160 4.32 1.00 -12.68
CA ALA A 160 5.68 1.04 -13.17
C ALA A 160 5.82 2.04 -14.33
N PRO A 161 6.69 3.06 -14.22
CA PRO A 161 6.82 4.07 -15.24
C PRO A 161 7.70 3.59 -16.41
N GLU A 162 7.32 3.96 -17.64
CA GLU A 162 8.12 3.71 -18.84
C GLU A 162 9.13 4.83 -19.14
N SER A 163 9.08 5.97 -18.44
CA SER A 163 9.90 7.14 -18.72
C SER A 163 10.72 7.59 -17.50
N PRO A 164 11.91 8.22 -17.72
CA PRO A 164 12.70 8.77 -16.62
C PRO A 164 11.94 9.81 -15.77
N GLY A 165 11.08 10.60 -16.39
CA GLY A 165 10.22 11.57 -15.68
C GLY A 165 9.18 10.88 -14.79
N GLY A 166 8.60 9.77 -15.24
CA GLY A 166 7.71 8.93 -14.45
C GLY A 166 8.43 8.29 -13.27
N TRP A 167 9.64 7.77 -13.45
CA TRP A 167 10.48 7.25 -12.37
C TRP A 167 10.82 8.32 -11.33
N ALA A 168 11.18 9.54 -11.78
CA ALA A 168 11.39 10.65 -10.86
C ALA A 168 10.12 11.01 -10.07
N LEU A 169 8.95 11.05 -10.73
CA LEU A 169 7.66 11.27 -10.07
C LEU A 169 7.36 10.17 -9.03
N LEU A 170 7.53 8.91 -9.40
CA LEU A 170 7.30 7.77 -8.49
C LEU A 170 8.22 7.87 -7.26
N LEU A 171 9.54 7.93 -7.47
CA LEU A 171 10.52 7.83 -6.38
C LEU A 171 10.59 9.10 -5.51
N VAL A 172 10.39 10.30 -6.10
CA VAL A 172 10.59 11.58 -5.37
C VAL A 172 9.29 12.14 -4.81
N VAL A 173 8.14 11.77 -5.37
CA VAL A 173 6.85 12.32 -4.92
C VAL A 173 5.92 11.22 -4.42
N VAL A 174 5.62 10.23 -5.24
CA VAL A 174 4.55 9.27 -4.93
C VAL A 174 4.92 8.39 -3.73
N LEU A 175 6.07 7.71 -3.77
CA LEU A 175 6.49 6.83 -2.68
C LEU A 175 6.73 7.57 -1.36
N PRO A 176 7.34 8.78 -1.32
CA PRO A 176 7.42 9.56 -0.08
C PRO A 176 6.04 9.98 0.47
N VAL A 177 5.09 10.33 -0.38
CA VAL A 177 3.73 10.69 0.05
C VAL A 177 3.00 9.47 0.60
N ILE A 178 3.10 8.31 -0.05
CA ILE A 178 2.51 7.06 0.45
C ILE A 178 3.12 6.71 1.81
N ALA A 179 4.45 6.55 1.87
CA ALA A 179 5.14 6.16 3.10
C ALA A 179 4.88 7.16 4.24
N GLY A 180 4.95 8.46 3.94
CA GLY A 180 4.69 9.51 4.93
C GLY A 180 3.27 9.46 5.49
N PHE A 181 2.25 9.34 4.65
CA PHE A 181 0.86 9.26 5.10
C PHE A 181 0.58 7.96 5.85
N GLU A 182 1.00 6.83 5.32
CA GLU A 182 0.68 5.54 5.92
C GLU A 182 1.38 5.37 7.27
N GLU A 183 2.65 5.76 7.41
CA GLU A 183 3.32 5.72 8.71
C GLU A 183 2.76 6.75 9.69
N LEU A 184 2.35 7.93 9.23
CA LEU A 184 1.65 8.90 10.06
C LEU A 184 0.32 8.34 10.61
N LEU A 185 -0.45 7.64 9.78
CA LEU A 185 -1.73 7.05 10.19
C LEU A 185 -1.52 5.81 11.06
N PHE A 186 -0.78 4.81 10.54
CA PHE A 186 -0.74 3.49 11.16
C PHE A 186 0.21 3.41 12.35
N ARG A 187 1.33 4.16 12.37
CA ARG A 187 2.34 4.10 13.45
C ARG A 187 2.25 5.31 14.37
N ALA A 188 2.32 6.52 13.83
CA ALA A 188 2.28 7.70 14.66
C ALA A 188 0.90 7.90 15.33
N ALA A 189 -0.20 7.87 14.56
CA ALA A 189 -1.53 8.14 15.10
C ALA A 189 -2.12 6.93 15.86
N LEU A 190 -2.24 5.75 15.19
CA LEU A 190 -2.92 4.58 15.77
C LEU A 190 -2.09 3.87 16.86
N VAL A 191 -0.75 3.90 16.78
CA VAL A 191 0.09 3.30 17.84
C VAL A 191 0.54 4.36 18.83
N GLY A 192 1.34 5.35 18.40
CA GLY A 192 1.92 6.37 19.30
C GLY A 192 0.86 7.25 19.96
N GLY A 193 0.03 7.91 19.15
CA GLY A 193 -1.01 8.83 19.62
C GLY A 193 -2.04 8.15 20.52
N PHE A 194 -2.50 6.93 20.17
CA PHE A 194 -3.46 6.19 21.01
C PHE A 194 -2.80 5.69 22.30
N ALA A 195 -1.55 5.24 22.25
CA ALA A 195 -0.82 4.87 23.48
C ALA A 195 -0.70 6.06 24.44
N ALA A 196 -0.29 7.21 23.93
CA ALA A 196 -0.15 8.44 24.73
C ALA A 196 -1.49 8.97 25.26
N GLY A 197 -2.56 8.90 24.45
CA GLY A 197 -3.86 9.46 24.78
C GLY A 197 -4.69 8.60 25.73
N PHE A 198 -4.58 7.29 25.62
CA PHE A 198 -5.47 6.34 26.33
C PHE A 198 -4.72 5.38 27.26
N GLY A 199 -3.39 5.48 27.36
CA GLY A 199 -2.59 4.61 28.25
C GLY A 199 -2.56 3.14 27.82
N VAL A 200 -2.85 2.84 26.55
CA VAL A 200 -2.83 1.48 26.00
C VAL A 200 -1.39 1.13 25.60
N SER A 201 -0.98 -0.11 25.87
CA SER A 201 0.33 -0.58 25.42
C SER A 201 0.50 -0.42 23.91
N PRO A 202 1.60 0.21 23.42
CA PRO A 202 1.84 0.36 21.98
C PRO A 202 1.96 -0.99 21.27
N TRP A 203 2.44 -2.03 21.95
CA TRP A 203 2.48 -3.39 21.41
C TRP A 203 1.09 -3.98 21.16
N LEU A 204 0.12 -3.70 22.02
CA LEU A 204 -1.27 -4.11 21.80
C LEU A 204 -1.90 -3.34 20.65
N LEU A 205 -1.53 -2.08 20.44
CA LEU A 205 -2.01 -1.26 19.32
C LEU A 205 -1.34 -1.64 17.99
N ALA A 206 -0.10 -2.14 18.03
CA ALA A 206 0.62 -2.60 16.84
C ALA A 206 -0.14 -3.70 16.09
N VAL A 207 -0.82 -4.61 16.78
CA VAL A 207 -1.57 -5.72 16.16
C VAL A 207 -2.76 -5.20 15.33
N PRO A 208 -3.75 -4.50 15.90
CA PRO A 208 -4.89 -4.00 15.13
C PRO A 208 -4.47 -2.98 14.06
N SER A 209 -3.43 -2.18 14.28
CA SER A 209 -2.87 -1.29 13.28
C SER A 209 -2.34 -2.08 12.06
N SER A 210 -1.61 -3.17 12.28
CA SER A 210 -1.09 -4.04 11.22
C SER A 210 -2.20 -4.77 10.47
N VAL A 211 -3.24 -5.21 11.16
CA VAL A 211 -4.43 -5.82 10.55
C VAL A 211 -5.17 -4.80 9.67
N ALA A 212 -5.33 -3.57 10.15
CA ALA A 212 -5.96 -2.50 9.37
C ALA A 212 -5.11 -2.12 8.16
N PHE A 213 -3.79 -2.08 8.29
CA PHE A 213 -2.84 -1.88 7.20
C PHE A 213 -2.99 -2.96 6.12
N ALA A 214 -2.98 -4.23 6.51
CA ALA A 214 -3.20 -5.36 5.62
C ALA A 214 -4.56 -5.29 4.89
N ALA A 215 -5.63 -4.87 5.59
CA ALA A 215 -6.96 -4.73 5.01
C ALA A 215 -7.04 -3.68 3.90
N GLY A 216 -6.17 -2.66 3.93
CA GLY A 216 -6.01 -1.67 2.86
C GLY A 216 -5.40 -2.25 1.58
N HIS A 217 -4.70 -3.38 1.67
CA HIS A 217 -3.92 -3.99 0.59
C HIS A 217 -4.60 -5.24 -0.01
N GLY A 218 -5.91 -5.35 0.10
CA GLY A 218 -6.68 -6.51 -0.37
C GLY A 218 -6.52 -6.85 -1.87
N ALA A 219 -6.14 -5.88 -2.70
CA ALA A 219 -5.85 -6.09 -4.12
C ALA A 219 -4.67 -7.05 -4.39
N GLN A 220 -3.78 -7.24 -3.41
CA GLN A 220 -2.61 -8.12 -3.51
C GLN A 220 -2.94 -9.61 -3.32
N GLY A 221 -4.22 -9.96 -3.14
CA GLY A 221 -4.64 -11.34 -2.87
C GLY A 221 -4.28 -11.80 -1.45
N ARG A 222 -4.61 -13.06 -1.13
CA ARG A 222 -4.48 -13.59 0.25
C ARG A 222 -3.04 -13.58 0.77
N LEU A 223 -2.10 -14.02 -0.07
CA LEU A 223 -0.68 -14.08 0.32
C LEU A 223 -0.10 -12.67 0.46
N GLY A 224 -0.38 -11.78 -0.49
CA GLY A 224 0.04 -10.38 -0.43
C GLY A 224 -0.48 -9.67 0.82
N VAL A 225 -1.76 -9.87 1.19
CA VAL A 225 -2.34 -9.33 2.43
C VAL A 225 -1.61 -9.85 3.67
N LEU A 226 -1.25 -11.15 3.71
CA LEU A 226 -0.47 -11.71 4.82
C LEU A 226 0.93 -11.09 4.91
N VAL A 227 1.65 -11.02 3.78
CA VAL A 227 2.99 -10.43 3.71
C VAL A 227 2.94 -8.95 4.11
N THR A 228 1.96 -8.18 3.59
CA THR A 228 1.76 -6.78 3.97
C THR A 228 1.39 -6.61 5.45
N GLY A 229 0.63 -7.54 6.02
CA GLY A 229 0.35 -7.55 7.46
C GLY A 229 1.60 -7.77 8.31
N LEU A 230 2.48 -8.69 7.90
CA LEU A 230 3.77 -8.93 8.55
C LEU A 230 4.72 -7.74 8.41
N LEU A 231 4.79 -7.14 7.21
CA LEU A 231 5.49 -5.88 6.98
C LEU A 231 4.95 -4.79 7.91
N GLY A 232 3.61 -4.68 7.98
CA GLY A 232 2.92 -3.77 8.87
C GLY A 232 3.34 -3.92 10.34
N PHE A 233 3.43 -5.16 10.80
CA PHE A 233 3.85 -5.44 12.17
C PHE A 233 5.35 -5.16 12.39
N ALA A 234 6.21 -5.48 11.41
CA ALA A 234 7.64 -5.17 11.49
C ALA A 234 7.90 -3.66 11.60
N LEU A 235 7.19 -2.84 10.80
CA LEU A 235 7.26 -1.38 10.90
C LEU A 235 6.67 -0.85 12.21
N ALA A 236 5.57 -1.44 12.72
CA ALA A 236 5.03 -1.07 14.02
C ALA A 236 6.00 -1.41 15.16
N ALA A 237 6.66 -2.56 15.10
CA ALA A 237 7.70 -2.94 16.04
C ALA A 237 8.91 -1.98 15.98
N ALA A 238 9.36 -1.63 14.77
CA ALA A 238 10.42 -0.63 14.59
C ALA A 238 10.03 0.72 15.21
N PHE A 239 8.78 1.18 15.01
CA PHE A 239 8.26 2.40 15.63
C PHE A 239 8.27 2.31 17.17
N VAL A 240 7.76 1.22 17.74
CA VAL A 240 7.71 1.05 19.21
C VAL A 240 9.13 0.99 19.81
N LEU A 241 10.08 0.38 19.11
CA LEU A 241 11.46 0.23 19.60
C LEU A 241 12.29 1.51 19.47
N THR A 242 12.00 2.34 18.46
CA THR A 242 12.79 3.55 18.17
C THR A 242 12.12 4.84 18.60
N ASP A 243 10.81 4.80 18.87
CA ASP A 243 9.96 5.99 19.09
C ASP A 243 10.22 7.07 18.02
N SER A 244 10.26 6.65 16.74
CA SER A 244 10.63 7.52 15.62
C SER A 244 9.75 7.30 14.40
N LEU A 245 8.97 8.33 14.06
CA LEU A 245 8.22 8.38 12.81
C LEU A 245 9.18 8.40 11.60
N LEU A 246 10.31 9.12 11.69
CA LEU A 246 11.27 9.21 10.59
C LEU A 246 11.89 7.86 10.23
N VAL A 247 12.24 7.04 11.25
CA VAL A 247 12.77 5.69 11.02
C VAL A 247 11.82 4.87 10.17
N VAL A 248 10.54 4.83 10.54
CA VAL A 248 9.56 3.97 9.84
C VAL A 248 9.15 4.53 8.49
N VAL A 249 9.08 5.85 8.31
CA VAL A 249 8.85 6.48 7.00
C VAL A 249 9.98 6.15 6.03
N VAL A 250 11.25 6.27 6.48
CA VAL A 250 12.42 5.93 5.66
C VAL A 250 12.46 4.43 5.38
N ALA A 251 12.15 3.58 6.36
CA ALA A 251 12.12 2.14 6.18
C ALA A 251 11.05 1.71 5.16
N HIS A 252 9.84 2.23 5.29
CA HIS A 252 8.74 1.94 4.37
C HIS A 252 9.07 2.43 2.94
N TYR A 253 9.55 3.66 2.82
CA TYR A 253 10.02 4.18 1.53
C TYR A 253 11.09 3.29 0.92
N ALA A 254 12.08 2.85 1.70
CA ALA A 254 13.18 2.00 1.21
C ALA A 254 12.68 0.64 0.72
N VAL A 255 11.73 0.00 1.44
CA VAL A 255 11.08 -1.25 0.99
C VAL A 255 10.46 -1.06 -0.39
N ASN A 256 9.58 -0.06 -0.54
CA ASN A 256 8.88 0.18 -1.79
C ASN A 256 9.83 0.58 -2.93
N ALA A 257 10.80 1.47 -2.66
CA ALA A 257 11.76 1.93 -3.66
C ALA A 257 12.66 0.78 -4.15
N VAL A 258 13.16 -0.07 -3.25
CA VAL A 258 13.94 -1.25 -3.62
C VAL A 258 13.12 -2.21 -4.48
N GLU A 259 11.88 -2.47 -4.09
CA GLU A 259 10.99 -3.38 -4.82
C GLU A 259 10.69 -2.87 -6.23
N PHE A 260 10.29 -1.59 -6.38
CA PHE A 260 10.04 -1.01 -7.70
C PHE A 260 11.32 -0.98 -8.56
N VAL A 261 12.44 -0.52 -8.02
CA VAL A 261 13.68 -0.43 -8.79
C VAL A 261 14.23 -1.80 -9.16
N ALA A 262 14.22 -2.76 -8.24
CA ALA A 262 14.76 -4.08 -8.50
C ALA A 262 13.92 -4.86 -9.52
N VAL A 263 12.61 -4.89 -9.36
CA VAL A 263 11.74 -5.73 -10.18
C VAL A 263 11.34 -5.03 -11.48
N GLU A 264 10.87 -3.78 -11.43
CA GLU A 264 10.35 -3.07 -12.61
C GLU A 264 11.44 -2.27 -13.35
N GLY A 265 12.44 -1.79 -12.62
CA GLY A 265 13.51 -0.98 -13.22
C GLY A 265 14.66 -1.80 -13.76
N LEU A 266 15.08 -2.85 -13.05
CA LEU A 266 16.24 -3.69 -13.38
C LEU A 266 15.84 -5.11 -13.83
N GLU A 267 14.54 -5.42 -13.84
CA GLU A 267 13.99 -6.74 -14.22
C GLU A 267 14.62 -7.90 -13.42
N LEU A 268 15.08 -7.60 -12.19
CA LEU A 268 15.68 -8.59 -11.32
C LEU A 268 14.58 -9.47 -10.72
N ARG A 269 14.40 -10.65 -11.28
CA ARG A 269 13.59 -11.73 -10.69
C ARG A 269 14.54 -12.76 -10.08
N PRO A 270 14.82 -12.67 -8.75
CA PRO A 270 15.90 -13.45 -8.13
C PRO A 270 15.72 -14.97 -8.23
N PHE A 271 14.53 -15.43 -8.58
CA PHE A 271 14.17 -16.85 -8.60
C PHE A 271 13.38 -17.26 -9.87
N GLY A 272 13.23 -16.36 -10.87
CA GLY A 272 12.57 -16.58 -12.17
C GLY A 272 13.51 -17.15 -13.23
#